data_1474590c452b889bfded18dccb0feaa6
#
_entry.id   1474590c452b889bfded18dccb0feaa6
#
_cell.length_a   1.000
_cell.length_b   1.000
_cell.length_c   1.000
_cell.angle_alpha   90.00
_cell.angle_beta   90.00
_cell.angle_gamma   90.00
#
_symmetry.space_group_name_H-M   'P 1'
#
loop_
_entity.id
_entity.type
_entity.pdbx_description
1 polymer ?
#
loop_
_entity_poly.entity_id
_entity_poly.type
_entity_poly.pdbx_seq_one_letter_code
_entity_poly.pdbx_strand_id
1 'polypeptide(L)'
;MRKFALLIAAIAALPSQAMAQAYQCRMPPSISVPEVRADAPTRTVPVTGYTLALSWSPEFCKGREMDARQRTQCSGRNGRFGLVVHGLWPDGRSTWPQWCPTARQVSAAEARKNMCMMPSTRLIARQWAKHGSCMVPRPEVYFRVTRILWESLRIPDYDRISRQEDLTAGDIRRAFSDANGRHWEPEMVGVKLNSRGWLQELRLCYGKDFMPKPCNRRTY
;
A
#
# COMPACT_ATOMS: atom_id res chain seq x y z
N MET A 1 -48.87 -24.17 38.81
CA MET A 1 -47.72 -24.63 38.02
C MET A 1 -47.33 -23.50 37.07
N ARG A 2 -46.30 -22.72 37.42
CA ARG A 2 -45.83 -21.56 36.61
C ARG A 2 -44.74 -22.06 35.65
N LYS A 3 -44.98 -21.94 34.36
CA LYS A 3 -44.00 -22.25 33.31
C LYS A 3 -43.07 -21.05 33.14
N PHE A 4 -41.81 -21.17 33.52
CA PHE A 4 -40.75 -20.22 33.21
C PHE A 4 -40.29 -20.50 31.77
N ALA A 5 -40.49 -19.53 30.86
CA ALA A 5 -39.93 -19.55 29.54
C ALA A 5 -38.51 -18.91 29.62
N LEU A 6 -37.46 -19.70 29.37
CA LEU A 6 -36.11 -19.21 29.20
C LEU A 6 -36.00 -18.58 27.81
N LEU A 7 -35.82 -17.25 27.75
CA LEU A 7 -35.38 -16.56 26.54
C LEU A 7 -33.86 -16.74 26.40
N ILE A 8 -33.41 -17.54 25.44
CA ILE A 8 -32.01 -17.61 25.03
C ILE A 8 -31.75 -16.46 24.07
N ALA A 9 -31.06 -15.41 24.54
CA ALA A 9 -30.56 -14.33 23.69
C ALA A 9 -29.36 -14.84 22.86
N ALA A 10 -29.58 -15.03 21.57
CA ALA A 10 -28.49 -15.33 20.63
C ALA A 10 -27.62 -14.07 20.44
N ILE A 11 -26.45 -14.04 21.05
CA ILE A 11 -25.43 -13.01 20.79
C ILE A 11 -24.87 -13.28 19.41
N ALA A 12 -25.31 -12.51 18.42
CA ALA A 12 -24.69 -12.48 17.09
C ALA A 12 -23.28 -11.94 17.22
N ALA A 13 -22.28 -12.82 17.16
CA ALA A 13 -20.89 -12.45 17.03
C ALA A 13 -20.68 -11.76 15.68
N LEU A 14 -20.63 -10.42 15.67
CA LEU A 14 -20.19 -9.67 14.49
C LEU A 14 -18.75 -10.06 14.17
N PRO A 15 -18.43 -10.45 12.92
CA PRO A 15 -17.05 -10.73 12.55
C PRO A 15 -16.26 -9.44 12.72
N SER A 16 -15.30 -9.41 13.65
CA SER A 16 -14.34 -8.34 13.76
C SER A 16 -13.54 -8.31 12.46
N GLN A 17 -13.71 -7.26 11.65
CA GLN A 17 -12.91 -7.06 10.46
C GLN A 17 -11.47 -6.86 10.92
N ALA A 18 -10.63 -7.86 10.67
CA ALA A 18 -9.20 -7.76 10.92
C ALA A 18 -8.64 -6.68 9.99
N MET A 19 -8.38 -5.50 10.55
CA MET A 19 -7.69 -4.40 9.87
C MET A 19 -6.21 -4.78 9.76
N ALA A 20 -5.87 -5.51 8.69
CA ALA A 20 -4.51 -6.03 8.47
C ALA A 20 -3.50 -4.96 7.99
N GLN A 21 -3.86 -3.69 8.01
CA GLN A 21 -3.07 -2.62 7.39
C GLN A 21 -1.95 -2.10 8.31
N ALA A 22 -2.23 -1.79 9.55
CA ALA A 22 -1.22 -1.49 10.55
C ALA A 22 -1.79 -1.73 11.95
N TYR A 23 -1.25 -2.71 12.64
CA TYR A 23 -1.68 -2.97 14.01
C TYR A 23 -1.07 -1.93 14.95
N GLN A 24 -1.91 -1.13 15.61
CA GLN A 24 -1.51 -0.10 16.59
C GLN A 24 -0.53 0.95 16.05
N CYS A 25 -0.81 1.53 14.88
CA CYS A 25 0.04 2.59 14.32
C CYS A 25 0.13 3.82 15.24
N ARG A 26 1.32 4.08 15.77
CA ARG A 26 1.65 5.25 16.61
C ARG A 26 2.58 6.17 15.85
N MET A 27 2.15 7.40 15.61
CA MET A 27 2.98 8.37 14.90
C MET A 27 4.04 8.99 15.82
N PRO A 28 5.25 9.29 15.26
CA PRO A 28 6.22 10.11 15.96
C PRO A 28 5.60 11.46 16.38
N PRO A 29 5.97 12.03 17.54
CA PRO A 29 5.43 13.31 18.01
C PRO A 29 5.76 14.46 17.05
N SER A 30 6.95 14.46 16.47
CA SER A 30 7.40 15.41 15.46
C SER A 30 7.66 14.71 14.12
N ILE A 31 7.31 15.38 13.02
CA ILE A 31 7.53 14.91 11.66
C ILE A 31 8.24 16.01 10.88
N SER A 32 9.37 15.68 10.31
CA SER A 32 10.09 16.49 9.33
C SER A 32 10.02 15.82 7.96
N VAL A 33 9.69 16.58 6.93
CA VAL A 33 9.63 16.11 5.55
C VAL A 33 10.89 16.60 4.85
N PRO A 34 11.79 15.70 4.44
CA PRO A 34 13.03 16.12 3.78
C PRO A 34 12.77 16.56 2.34
N GLU A 35 13.59 17.44 1.86
CA GLU A 35 13.69 17.73 0.44
C GLU A 35 14.22 16.50 -0.31
N VAL A 36 13.71 16.27 -1.53
CA VAL A 36 14.08 15.14 -2.35
C VAL A 36 14.59 15.64 -3.71
N ARG A 37 15.77 15.17 -4.09
CA ARG A 37 16.35 15.44 -5.41
C ARG A 37 15.97 14.34 -6.39
N ALA A 38 15.78 14.73 -7.65
CA ALA A 38 15.56 13.79 -8.74
C ALA A 38 16.79 12.89 -8.92
N ASP A 39 16.55 11.59 -9.06
CA ASP A 39 17.57 10.56 -9.33
C ASP A 39 17.56 10.08 -10.79
N ALA A 40 16.73 10.69 -11.61
CA ALA A 40 16.60 10.40 -13.04
C ALA A 40 16.03 11.64 -13.77
N PRO A 41 16.19 11.73 -15.09
CA PRO A 41 15.60 12.81 -15.88
C PRO A 41 14.07 12.86 -15.79
N THR A 42 13.52 14.04 -15.93
CA THR A 42 12.08 14.26 -16.15
C THR A 42 11.62 13.47 -17.37
N ARG A 43 10.46 12.86 -17.24
CA ARG A 43 9.78 12.17 -18.34
C ARG A 43 8.31 12.51 -18.32
N THR A 44 7.82 13.08 -19.41
CA THR A 44 6.42 13.41 -19.58
C THR A 44 5.84 12.54 -20.70
N VAL A 45 4.90 11.66 -20.33
CA VAL A 45 4.17 10.81 -21.27
C VAL A 45 2.71 10.75 -20.85
N PRO A 46 1.77 10.52 -21.81
CA PRO A 46 0.36 10.38 -21.47
C PRO A 46 0.12 9.24 -20.47
N VAL A 47 -0.64 9.53 -19.43
CA VAL A 47 -1.05 8.54 -18.43
C VAL A 47 -2.13 7.65 -19.01
N THR A 48 -1.95 6.33 -18.94
CA THR A 48 -2.86 5.29 -19.42
C THR A 48 -3.49 4.46 -18.32
N GLY A 49 -3.07 4.64 -17.08
CA GLY A 49 -3.54 3.96 -15.89
C GLY A 49 -2.62 4.22 -14.71
N TYR A 50 -2.79 3.44 -13.66
CA TYR A 50 -2.04 3.60 -12.41
C TYR A 50 -1.68 2.24 -11.81
N THR A 51 -0.58 2.22 -11.08
CA THR A 51 -0.17 1.07 -10.26
C THR A 51 -0.07 1.51 -8.81
N LEU A 52 -0.88 0.93 -7.92
CA LEU A 52 -0.70 1.06 -6.48
C LEU A 52 0.26 -0.04 -6.00
N ALA A 53 1.47 0.35 -5.63
CA ALA A 53 2.48 -0.57 -5.14
C ALA A 53 2.44 -0.66 -3.61
N LEU A 54 2.42 -1.90 -3.09
CA LEU A 54 2.33 -2.21 -1.66
C LEU A 54 3.54 -3.05 -1.26
N SER A 55 4.45 -2.50 -0.45
CA SER A 55 5.62 -3.21 0.06
C SER A 55 5.27 -4.10 1.23
N TRP A 56 5.82 -5.32 1.26
CA TRP A 56 5.72 -6.25 2.37
C TRP A 56 6.77 -5.93 3.44
N SER A 57 6.32 -5.33 4.57
CA SER A 57 7.22 -4.84 5.61
C SER A 57 8.08 -5.92 6.27
N PRO A 58 7.60 -7.14 6.54
CA PRO A 58 8.46 -8.17 7.13
C PRO A 58 9.70 -8.47 6.29
N GLU A 59 9.59 -8.54 4.96
CA GLU A 59 10.75 -8.73 4.08
C GLU A 59 11.56 -7.44 3.92
N PHE A 60 10.88 -6.29 3.80
CA PHE A 60 11.58 -5.00 3.69
C PHE A 60 12.41 -4.69 4.92
N CYS A 61 11.89 -4.95 6.12
CA CYS A 61 12.55 -4.62 7.39
C CYS A 61 13.65 -5.59 7.80
N LYS A 62 13.76 -6.74 7.16
CA LYS A 62 14.79 -7.73 7.47
C LYS A 62 16.18 -7.13 7.37
N GLY A 63 16.90 -7.07 8.52
CA GLY A 63 18.20 -6.44 8.64
C GLY A 63 18.19 -4.91 8.64
N ARG A 64 17.01 -4.28 8.79
CA ARG A 64 16.83 -2.81 8.86
C ARG A 64 16.20 -2.33 10.17
N GLU A 65 16.07 -3.20 11.14
CA GLU A 65 15.41 -2.93 12.43
C GLU A 65 16.08 -1.79 13.19
N MET A 66 17.40 -1.67 13.04
CA MET A 66 18.23 -0.64 13.67
C MET A 66 18.55 0.55 12.76
N ASP A 67 18.14 0.53 11.48
CA ASP A 67 18.34 1.68 10.58
C ASP A 67 17.48 2.86 11.03
N ALA A 68 18.13 3.95 11.45
CA ALA A 68 17.45 5.17 11.89
C ALA A 68 16.50 5.74 10.84
N ARG A 69 16.78 5.57 9.55
CA ARG A 69 15.95 6.04 8.43
C ARG A 69 14.68 5.20 8.26
N GLN A 70 14.68 3.95 8.73
CA GLN A 70 13.55 3.02 8.63
C GLN A 70 12.90 2.77 10.00
N ARG A 71 13.30 3.50 11.04
CA ARG A 71 12.87 3.29 12.42
C ARG A 71 11.35 3.24 12.57
N THR A 72 10.61 4.13 11.93
CA THR A 72 9.15 4.17 12.03
C THR A 72 8.51 2.88 11.54
N GLN A 73 9.00 2.32 10.42
CA GLN A 73 8.46 1.11 9.82
C GLN A 73 9.00 -0.17 10.49
N CYS A 74 10.30 -0.20 10.83
CA CYS A 74 10.99 -1.46 11.07
C CYS A 74 11.34 -1.74 12.54
N SER A 75 11.31 -0.75 13.44
CA SER A 75 11.69 -0.96 14.84
C SER A 75 10.62 -1.63 15.72
N GLY A 76 9.40 -1.78 15.24
CA GLY A 76 8.26 -2.25 16.03
C GLY A 76 7.68 -1.21 17.02
N ARG A 77 8.38 -0.10 17.29
CA ARG A 77 7.97 0.90 18.29
C ARG A 77 6.75 1.70 17.86
N ASN A 78 6.57 1.90 16.57
CA ASN A 78 5.47 2.67 15.97
C ASN A 78 4.30 1.80 15.49
N GLY A 79 4.41 0.48 15.65
CA GLY A 79 3.39 -0.49 15.24
C GLY A 79 4.00 -1.67 14.49
N ARG A 80 3.17 -2.68 14.24
CA ARG A 80 3.51 -3.78 13.34
C ARG A 80 2.89 -3.50 11.98
N PHE A 81 3.74 -3.38 10.98
CA PHE A 81 3.31 -3.12 9.60
C PHE A 81 3.39 -4.42 8.79
N GLY A 82 2.29 -4.76 8.15
CA GLY A 82 2.22 -5.77 7.11
C GLY A 82 2.53 -5.17 5.73
N LEU A 83 1.55 -5.14 4.84
CA LEU A 83 1.64 -4.33 3.62
C LEU A 83 1.55 -2.84 3.97
N VAL A 84 2.39 -2.03 3.34
CA VAL A 84 2.37 -0.57 3.39
C VAL A 84 2.40 -0.03 1.97
N VAL A 85 1.81 1.13 1.74
CA VAL A 85 1.86 1.77 0.42
C VAL A 85 3.29 2.21 0.14
N HIS A 86 3.86 1.67 -0.94
CA HIS A 86 5.10 2.17 -1.52
C HIS A 86 4.84 3.43 -2.34
N GLY A 87 3.79 3.43 -3.16
CA GLY A 87 3.35 4.59 -3.92
C GLY A 87 2.20 4.28 -4.85
N LEU A 88 1.58 5.34 -5.37
CA LEU A 88 0.66 5.31 -6.50
C LEU A 88 1.39 5.87 -7.73
N TRP A 89 1.63 5.04 -8.72
CA TRP A 89 2.46 5.38 -9.87
C TRP A 89 1.62 5.55 -11.12
N PRO A 90 1.75 6.66 -11.84
CA PRO A 90 1.13 6.79 -13.17
C PRO A 90 1.85 5.90 -14.18
N ASP A 91 1.09 5.17 -14.97
CA ASP A 91 1.58 4.33 -16.05
C ASP A 91 1.37 4.99 -17.39
N GLY A 92 2.30 4.79 -18.33
CA GLY A 92 2.13 5.10 -19.74
C GLY A 92 2.16 3.83 -20.59
N ARG A 93 1.96 3.96 -21.90
CA ARG A 93 1.88 2.80 -22.83
C ARG A 93 3.14 1.93 -22.80
N SER A 94 4.32 2.54 -22.92
CA SER A 94 5.62 1.86 -23.01
C SER A 94 6.58 2.21 -21.89
N THR A 95 6.32 3.27 -21.15
CA THR A 95 7.11 3.78 -20.04
C THR A 95 6.18 4.56 -19.10
N TRP A 96 6.69 5.19 -18.06
CA TRP A 96 5.91 5.97 -17.10
C TRP A 96 6.41 7.40 -17.00
N PRO A 97 5.53 8.38 -16.70
CA PRO A 97 5.97 9.74 -16.40
C PRO A 97 6.63 9.78 -15.03
N GLN A 98 7.63 10.63 -14.87
CA GLN A 98 8.35 10.81 -13.61
C GLN A 98 8.98 12.18 -13.50
N TRP A 99 9.15 12.65 -12.26
CA TRP A 99 9.85 13.90 -11.93
C TRP A 99 9.28 15.09 -12.70
N CYS A 100 7.96 15.17 -12.85
CA CYS A 100 7.33 16.30 -13.52
C CYS A 100 7.55 17.59 -12.71
N PRO A 101 7.74 18.73 -13.40
CA PRO A 101 8.05 19.98 -12.71
C PRO A 101 6.95 20.36 -11.72
N THR A 102 7.35 20.67 -10.49
CA THR A 102 6.46 21.20 -9.45
C THR A 102 7.28 22.02 -8.44
N ALA A 103 6.74 23.16 -8.02
CA ALA A 103 7.28 23.93 -6.91
C ALA A 103 6.68 23.51 -5.55
N ARG A 104 5.69 22.58 -5.56
CA ARG A 104 4.98 22.18 -4.34
C ARG A 104 5.69 21.02 -3.66
N GLN A 105 5.86 21.16 -2.36
CA GLN A 105 6.38 20.11 -1.48
C GLN A 105 5.27 19.61 -0.56
N VAL A 106 5.47 18.42 0.00
CA VAL A 106 4.55 17.84 0.99
C VAL A 106 4.75 18.55 2.34
N SER A 107 3.68 19.10 2.90
CA SER A 107 3.74 19.66 4.25
C SER A 107 3.86 18.57 5.33
N ALA A 108 4.41 18.92 6.50
CA ALA A 108 4.46 18.02 7.65
C ALA A 108 3.06 17.53 8.08
N ALA A 109 2.05 18.42 7.99
CA ALA A 109 0.67 18.09 8.29
C ALA A 109 0.08 17.06 7.32
N GLU A 110 0.35 17.18 6.01
CA GLU A 110 -0.09 16.19 5.03
C GLU A 110 0.69 14.89 5.19
N ALA A 111 2.00 14.94 5.40
CA ALA A 111 2.80 13.75 5.65
C ALA A 111 2.26 12.96 6.87
N ARG A 112 1.93 13.64 7.97
CA ARG A 112 1.37 13.03 9.18
C ARG A 112 0.11 12.19 8.89
N LYS A 113 -0.79 12.69 8.06
CA LYS A 113 -2.02 11.97 7.67
C LYS A 113 -1.74 10.64 6.96
N ASN A 114 -0.57 10.51 6.34
CA ASN A 114 -0.23 9.35 5.52
C ASN A 114 0.73 8.36 6.19
N MET A 115 1.28 8.70 7.36
CA MET A 115 2.33 7.89 8.00
C MET A 115 1.90 6.47 8.38
N CYS A 116 0.62 6.22 8.70
CA CYS A 116 0.16 4.86 8.97
C CYS A 116 0.05 3.99 7.71
N MET A 117 -0.14 4.63 6.57
CA MET A 117 -0.17 3.99 5.25
C MET A 117 1.24 3.89 4.64
N MET A 118 2.08 4.94 4.83
CA MET A 118 3.44 5.08 4.28
C MET A 118 4.38 5.51 5.41
N PRO A 119 4.95 4.60 6.21
CA PRO A 119 5.65 4.92 7.45
C PRO A 119 7.06 5.50 7.27
N SER A 120 7.22 6.43 6.31
CA SER A 120 8.47 7.13 6.02
C SER A 120 8.21 8.48 5.36
N THR A 121 8.57 9.58 6.02
CA THR A 121 8.42 10.94 5.45
C THR A 121 9.26 11.14 4.19
N ARG A 122 10.44 10.50 4.12
CA ARG A 122 11.28 10.50 2.92
C ARG A 122 10.60 9.78 1.75
N LEU A 123 9.94 8.65 2.01
CA LEU A 123 9.16 7.95 0.99
C LEU A 123 7.99 8.81 0.52
N ILE A 124 7.24 9.39 1.44
CA ILE A 124 6.12 10.31 1.14
C ILE A 124 6.58 11.45 0.23
N ALA A 125 7.66 12.17 0.61
CA ALA A 125 8.21 13.25 -0.20
C ALA A 125 8.63 12.78 -1.60
N ARG A 126 9.31 11.62 -1.67
CA ARG A 126 9.78 11.05 -2.93
C ARG A 126 8.63 10.60 -3.84
N GLN A 127 7.61 9.96 -3.30
CA GLN A 127 6.47 9.49 -4.10
C GLN A 127 5.69 10.66 -4.70
N TRP A 128 5.53 11.74 -3.95
CA TRP A 128 4.99 12.98 -4.49
C TRP A 128 5.88 13.53 -5.60
N ALA A 129 7.16 13.79 -5.33
CA ALA A 129 8.07 14.46 -6.26
C ALA A 129 8.25 13.64 -7.55
N LYS A 130 8.38 12.32 -7.45
CA LYS A 130 8.65 11.44 -8.59
C LYS A 130 7.40 11.11 -9.40
N HIS A 131 6.29 10.83 -8.75
CA HIS A 131 5.10 10.24 -9.37
C HIS A 131 3.88 11.15 -9.26
N GLY A 132 3.57 11.64 -8.07
CA GLY A 132 2.38 12.45 -7.81
C GLY A 132 2.37 13.76 -8.58
N SER A 133 3.53 14.40 -8.75
CA SER A 133 3.70 15.61 -9.54
C SER A 133 3.30 15.45 -11.01
N CYS A 134 3.35 14.21 -11.52
CA CYS A 134 2.92 13.89 -12.88
C CYS A 134 1.43 13.55 -13.00
N MET A 135 0.73 13.45 -11.90
CA MET A 135 -0.68 13.08 -11.86
C MET A 135 -1.59 14.27 -11.59
N VAL A 136 -1.22 15.09 -10.63
CA VAL A 136 -2.07 16.20 -10.12
C VAL A 136 -1.21 17.36 -9.66
N PRO A 137 -1.75 18.61 -9.62
CA PRO A 137 -0.96 19.79 -9.28
C PRO A 137 -0.66 19.95 -7.78
N ARG A 138 -1.31 19.18 -6.88
CA ARG A 138 -1.18 19.35 -5.42
C ARG A 138 -0.96 18.03 -4.70
N PRO A 139 -0.01 17.95 -3.74
CA PRO A 139 0.29 16.74 -2.99
C PRO A 139 -0.92 16.21 -2.20
N GLU A 140 -1.76 17.10 -1.66
CA GLU A 140 -2.95 16.71 -0.89
C GLU A 140 -3.95 15.90 -1.75
N VAL A 141 -4.05 16.23 -3.04
CA VAL A 141 -4.93 15.50 -3.99
C VAL A 141 -4.34 14.12 -4.28
N TYR A 142 -3.03 14.04 -4.55
CA TYR A 142 -2.34 12.78 -4.77
C TYR A 142 -2.52 11.81 -3.59
N PHE A 143 -2.24 12.28 -2.39
CA PHE A 143 -2.36 11.44 -1.20
C PHE A 143 -3.81 11.13 -0.83
N ARG A 144 -4.76 12.00 -1.13
CA ARG A 144 -6.19 11.69 -0.97
C ARG A 144 -6.59 10.51 -1.86
N VAL A 145 -6.25 10.56 -3.13
CA VAL A 145 -6.53 9.45 -4.07
C VAL A 145 -5.86 8.16 -3.58
N THR A 146 -4.59 8.23 -3.20
CA THR A 146 -3.84 7.08 -2.69
C THR A 146 -4.51 6.47 -1.45
N ARG A 147 -4.97 7.31 -0.49
CA ARG A 147 -5.70 6.84 0.70
C ARG A 147 -7.03 6.16 0.34
N ILE A 148 -7.82 6.78 -0.55
CA ILE A 148 -9.11 6.20 -0.99
C ILE A 148 -8.88 4.80 -1.56
N LEU A 149 -7.92 4.65 -2.45
CA LEU A 149 -7.59 3.34 -3.01
C LEU A 149 -7.11 2.35 -1.93
N TRP A 150 -6.22 2.78 -1.03
CA TRP A 150 -5.71 1.96 0.06
C TRP A 150 -6.81 1.51 1.03
N GLU A 151 -7.67 2.42 1.46
CA GLU A 151 -8.76 2.17 2.40
C GLU A 151 -9.89 1.32 1.82
N SER A 152 -10.02 1.29 0.49
CA SER A 152 -10.99 0.42 -0.19
C SER A 152 -10.57 -1.06 -0.22
N LEU A 153 -9.30 -1.38 0.09
CA LEU A 153 -8.76 -2.73 0.00
C LEU A 153 -9.01 -3.53 1.28
N ARG A 154 -9.33 -4.80 1.09
CA ARG A 154 -9.30 -5.83 2.13
C ARG A 154 -8.01 -6.63 1.99
N ILE A 155 -7.09 -6.44 2.92
CA ILE A 155 -5.80 -7.13 2.90
C ILE A 155 -5.95 -8.50 3.57
N PRO A 156 -5.68 -9.61 2.87
CA PRO A 156 -5.65 -10.94 3.47
C PRO A 156 -4.60 -11.05 4.57
N ASP A 157 -4.76 -12.04 5.46
CA ASP A 157 -3.75 -12.37 6.47
C ASP A 157 -2.51 -12.99 5.80
N TYR A 158 -1.68 -12.13 5.23
CA TYR A 158 -0.43 -12.56 4.58
C TYR A 158 0.61 -13.05 5.59
N ASP A 159 0.53 -12.70 6.88
CA ASP A 159 1.38 -13.30 7.92
C ASP A 159 1.13 -14.81 8.01
N ARG A 160 -0.14 -15.22 7.96
CA ARG A 160 -0.54 -16.63 7.95
C ARG A 160 -0.25 -17.30 6.60
N ILE A 161 -0.61 -16.64 5.50
CA ILE A 161 -0.44 -17.16 4.14
C ILE A 161 1.04 -17.38 3.84
N SER A 162 1.93 -16.45 4.23
CA SER A 162 3.37 -16.54 3.97
C SER A 162 4.09 -17.71 4.66
N ARG A 163 3.41 -18.42 5.57
CA ARG A 163 3.95 -19.61 6.27
C ARG A 163 3.50 -20.93 5.65
N GLN A 164 2.70 -20.89 4.60
CA GLN A 164 2.28 -22.09 3.88
C GLN A 164 3.46 -22.65 3.10
N GLU A 165 3.60 -23.98 3.10
CA GLU A 165 4.55 -24.68 2.26
C GLU A 165 4.14 -24.53 0.78
N ASP A 166 5.10 -24.51 -0.12
CA ASP A 166 4.90 -24.41 -1.58
C ASP A 166 4.07 -23.19 -2.05
N LEU A 167 4.08 -22.09 -1.27
CA LEU A 167 3.36 -20.87 -1.60
C LEU A 167 3.83 -20.28 -2.93
N THR A 168 2.91 -20.10 -3.86
CA THR A 168 3.18 -19.51 -5.18
C THR A 168 2.69 -18.06 -5.27
N ALA A 169 3.20 -17.32 -6.26
CA ALA A 169 2.65 -16.01 -6.60
C ALA A 169 1.16 -16.08 -6.99
N GLY A 170 0.72 -17.22 -7.57
CA GLY A 170 -0.68 -17.47 -7.89
C GLY A 170 -1.57 -17.53 -6.65
N ASP A 171 -1.10 -18.18 -5.58
CA ASP A 171 -1.84 -18.26 -4.31
C ASP A 171 -2.00 -16.89 -3.66
N ILE A 172 -0.95 -16.08 -3.67
CA ILE A 172 -0.98 -14.71 -3.18
C ILE A 172 -1.99 -13.86 -3.95
N ARG A 173 -2.05 -13.98 -5.29
CA ARG A 173 -3.02 -13.28 -6.14
C ARG A 173 -4.43 -13.71 -5.85
N ARG A 174 -4.69 -15.02 -5.80
CA ARG A 174 -6.02 -15.57 -5.47
C ARG A 174 -6.49 -15.10 -4.10
N ALA A 175 -5.66 -15.20 -3.08
CA ALA A 175 -6.02 -14.74 -1.74
C ALA A 175 -6.43 -13.26 -1.72
N PHE A 176 -5.74 -12.41 -2.51
CA PHE A 176 -6.12 -11.00 -2.64
C PHE A 176 -7.47 -10.83 -3.35
N SER A 177 -7.66 -11.51 -4.47
CA SER A 177 -8.90 -11.43 -5.26
C SER A 177 -10.11 -11.91 -4.46
N ASP A 178 -9.98 -13.04 -3.77
CA ASP A 178 -11.03 -13.62 -2.92
C ASP A 178 -11.44 -12.66 -1.79
N ALA A 179 -10.47 -11.98 -1.17
CA ALA A 179 -10.74 -11.03 -0.10
C ALA A 179 -11.44 -9.74 -0.60
N ASN A 180 -11.21 -9.35 -1.87
CA ASN A 180 -11.72 -8.10 -2.43
C ASN A 180 -12.94 -8.25 -3.35
N GLY A 181 -13.37 -9.48 -3.61
CA GLY A 181 -14.61 -9.81 -4.31
C GLY A 181 -14.55 -9.58 -5.83
N ARG A 182 -15.72 -9.58 -6.47
CA ARG A 182 -15.90 -9.69 -7.93
C ARG A 182 -15.21 -8.63 -8.79
N HIS A 183 -14.76 -7.53 -8.23
CA HIS A 183 -14.06 -6.48 -8.98
C HIS A 183 -12.56 -6.71 -9.09
N TRP A 184 -12.04 -7.76 -8.46
CA TRP A 184 -10.63 -8.11 -8.46
C TRP A 184 -10.43 -9.53 -8.98
N GLU A 185 -9.69 -9.65 -10.08
CA GLU A 185 -9.23 -10.91 -10.65
C GLU A 185 -7.72 -11.07 -10.40
N PRO A 186 -7.19 -12.30 -10.33
CA PRO A 186 -5.75 -12.53 -10.07
C PRO A 186 -4.82 -11.79 -11.05
N GLU A 187 -5.26 -11.57 -12.29
CA GLU A 187 -4.50 -10.87 -13.33
C GLU A 187 -4.36 -9.36 -13.08
N MET A 188 -5.17 -8.81 -12.16
CA MET A 188 -5.10 -7.41 -11.75
C MET A 188 -4.08 -7.16 -10.63
N VAL A 189 -3.44 -8.26 -10.15
CA VAL A 189 -2.51 -8.26 -9.03
C VAL A 189 -1.14 -8.75 -9.48
N GLY A 190 -0.19 -7.85 -9.63
CA GLY A 190 1.23 -8.18 -9.80
C GLY A 190 1.85 -8.60 -8.46
N VAL A 191 2.68 -9.64 -8.47
CA VAL A 191 3.40 -10.12 -7.29
C VAL A 191 4.89 -10.10 -7.59
N LYS A 192 5.65 -9.39 -6.76
CA LYS A 192 7.11 -9.41 -6.81
C LYS A 192 7.64 -10.23 -5.64
N LEU A 193 8.40 -11.25 -5.98
CA LEU A 193 9.12 -12.10 -5.03
C LEU A 193 10.62 -11.74 -5.04
N ASN A 194 11.31 -12.04 -3.94
CA ASN A 194 12.77 -11.98 -3.92
C ASN A 194 13.38 -13.26 -4.53
N SER A 195 14.72 -13.34 -4.57
CA SER A 195 15.44 -14.52 -5.10
C SER A 195 15.18 -15.82 -4.35
N ARG A 196 14.60 -15.75 -3.15
CA ARG A 196 14.22 -16.90 -2.31
C ARG A 196 12.74 -17.25 -2.40
N GLY A 197 11.99 -16.60 -3.31
CA GLY A 197 10.55 -16.81 -3.47
C GLY A 197 9.68 -16.08 -2.43
N TRP A 198 10.23 -15.17 -1.62
CA TRP A 198 9.46 -14.47 -0.59
C TRP A 198 8.82 -13.20 -1.12
N LEU A 199 7.61 -12.89 -0.63
CA LEU A 199 6.87 -11.69 -1.04
C LEU A 199 7.67 -10.42 -0.69
N GLN A 200 7.89 -9.57 -1.71
CA GLN A 200 8.45 -8.24 -1.55
C GLN A 200 7.40 -7.14 -1.72
N GLU A 201 6.56 -7.27 -2.76
CA GLU A 201 5.65 -6.20 -3.16
C GLU A 201 4.46 -6.76 -3.91
N LEU A 202 3.27 -6.20 -3.64
CA LEU A 202 2.11 -6.34 -4.51
C LEU A 202 1.97 -5.09 -5.37
N ARG A 203 1.49 -5.26 -6.60
CA ARG A 203 1.20 -4.18 -7.54
C ARG A 203 -0.22 -4.31 -8.04
N LEU A 204 -1.06 -3.39 -7.65
CA LEU A 204 -2.47 -3.38 -7.99
C LEU A 204 -2.69 -2.44 -9.18
N CYS A 205 -3.23 -2.96 -10.27
CA CYS A 205 -3.31 -2.26 -11.54
C CYS A 205 -4.69 -1.64 -11.74
N TYR A 206 -4.70 -0.34 -12.09
CA TYR A 206 -5.91 0.45 -12.28
C TYR A 206 -5.95 1.12 -13.65
N GLY A 207 -7.15 1.29 -14.18
CA GLY A 207 -7.44 2.14 -15.32
C GLY A 207 -7.28 3.63 -15.00
N LYS A 208 -7.53 4.49 -15.99
CA LYS A 208 -7.57 5.96 -15.81
C LYS A 208 -8.72 6.41 -14.91
N ASP A 209 -9.75 5.62 -14.82
CA ASP A 209 -10.94 5.77 -13.99
C ASP A 209 -10.76 5.22 -12.56
N PHE A 210 -9.56 4.73 -12.23
CA PHE A 210 -9.23 4.05 -10.99
C PHE A 210 -10.00 2.75 -10.73
N MET A 211 -10.60 2.15 -11.77
CA MET A 211 -11.14 0.81 -11.68
C MET A 211 -10.04 -0.24 -11.87
N PRO A 212 -10.09 -1.38 -11.14
CA PRO A 212 -9.15 -2.48 -11.34
C PRO A 212 -9.12 -2.95 -12.80
N LYS A 213 -7.93 -3.25 -13.31
CA LYS A 213 -7.73 -3.81 -14.64
C LYS A 213 -6.57 -4.81 -14.67
N PRO A 214 -6.51 -5.73 -15.64
CA PRO A 214 -5.38 -6.62 -15.81
C PRO A 214 -4.05 -5.86 -15.86
N CYS A 215 -3.06 -6.37 -15.14
CA CYS A 215 -1.71 -5.84 -15.16
C CYS A 215 -1.02 -6.15 -16.48
N ASN A 216 -0.17 -5.23 -16.94
CA ASN A 216 0.69 -5.53 -18.07
C ASN A 216 1.88 -6.42 -17.65
N ARG A 217 2.57 -7.06 -18.62
CA ARG A 217 3.69 -7.95 -18.35
C ARG A 217 4.85 -7.33 -17.56
N ARG A 218 4.96 -6.00 -17.52
CA ARG A 218 6.01 -5.29 -16.76
C ARG A 218 5.68 -5.11 -15.28
N THR A 219 4.46 -5.38 -14.91
CA THR A 219 3.97 -5.27 -13.53
C THR A 219 4.18 -6.56 -12.73
N TYR A 220 4.41 -7.67 -13.43
CA TYR A 220 4.71 -8.98 -12.82
C TYR A 220 6.18 -9.09 -12.40
#